data_e69edb91cdc298561f44af5594644ab4
#
_entry.id   e69edb91cdc298561f44af5594644ab4
#
_cell.length_a   1.000
_cell.length_b   1.000
_cell.length_c   1.000
_cell.angle_alpha   90.00
_cell.angle_beta   90.00
_cell.angle_gamma   90.00
#
_symmetry.space_group_name_H-M   'P 1'
#
loop_
_entity.id
_entity.type
_entity.pdbx_description
1 polymer ?
#
loop_
_entity_poly.entity_id
_entity_poly.type
_entity_poly.pdbx_seq_one_letter_code
_entity_poly.pdbx_strand_id
1 'polypeptide(L)'
;MDSLSYTLVVMGPAYGTQSAYCAYQFAQVLLSQTPHTIKNVFFYADGVYNGNSYTDPANDEFDLISAWQELAKTYPLTLTVCVAAAQRRGVIKNNLADYFHLTGLGELSESIATTDRTIQF
;
A
#
# COMPACT_ATOMS: atom_id res chain seq x y z
N MET A 1 26.37 1.68 -5.31
CA MET A 1 25.35 0.61 -5.36
C MET A 1 24.27 1.01 -6.32
N ASP A 2 23.92 0.11 -7.23
CA ASP A 2 22.81 0.37 -8.15
C ASP A 2 21.49 0.38 -7.39
N SER A 3 20.60 1.27 -7.79
CA SER A 3 19.27 1.31 -7.19
C SER A 3 18.35 0.33 -7.90
N LEU A 4 17.51 -0.32 -7.13
CA LEU A 4 16.45 -1.21 -7.62
C LEU A 4 15.10 -0.56 -7.40
N SER A 5 14.17 -0.85 -8.28
CA SER A 5 12.77 -0.42 -8.14
C SER A 5 11.89 -1.61 -7.73
N TYR A 6 10.91 -1.34 -6.90
CA TYR A 6 10.06 -2.36 -6.28
C TYR A 6 8.58 -2.11 -6.54
N THR A 7 7.84 -3.21 -6.67
CA THR A 7 6.39 -3.24 -6.53
C THR A 7 6.08 -4.08 -5.29
N LEU A 8 5.26 -3.55 -4.40
CA LEU A 8 4.79 -4.30 -3.23
C LEU A 8 3.32 -4.65 -3.42
N VAL A 9 2.96 -5.88 -3.05
CA VAL A 9 1.57 -6.35 -3.06
C VAL A 9 1.18 -6.66 -1.63
N VAL A 10 0.17 -5.98 -1.11
CA VAL A 10 -0.28 -6.12 0.27
C VAL A 10 -1.63 -6.81 0.27
N MET A 11 -1.68 -8.03 0.81
CA MET A 11 -2.88 -8.89 0.84
C MET A 11 -3.61 -8.84 2.18
N GLY A 12 -2.95 -8.41 3.24
CA GLY A 12 -3.54 -8.40 4.58
C GLY A 12 -4.17 -7.06 4.93
N PRO A 13 -5.19 -7.08 5.80
CA PRO A 13 -5.85 -5.85 6.24
C PRO A 13 -4.93 -5.02 7.13
N ALA A 14 -5.33 -3.78 7.39
CA ALA A 14 -4.56 -2.88 8.26
C ALA A 14 -4.44 -3.42 9.69
N TYR A 15 -5.47 -4.10 10.14
CA TYR A 15 -5.52 -4.67 11.49
C TYR A 15 -6.02 -6.11 11.43
N GLY A 16 -5.61 -6.92 12.40
CA GLY A 16 -5.98 -8.33 12.49
C GLY A 16 -4.89 -9.30 12.04
N THR A 17 -3.94 -8.84 11.24
CA THR A 17 -2.73 -9.59 10.86
C THR A 17 -1.54 -8.64 10.88
N GLN A 18 -0.33 -9.19 10.78
CA GLN A 18 0.89 -8.40 10.77
C GLN A 18 1.40 -8.07 9.36
N SER A 19 0.81 -8.66 8.32
CA SER A 19 1.39 -8.56 6.97
C SER A 19 1.44 -7.12 6.45
N ALA A 20 0.37 -6.35 6.63
CA ALA A 20 0.35 -4.96 6.16
C ALA A 20 1.33 -4.08 6.93
N TYR A 21 1.43 -4.28 8.24
CA TYR A 21 2.39 -3.56 9.06
C TYR A 21 3.82 -3.91 8.66
N CYS A 22 4.11 -5.18 8.39
CA CYS A 22 5.42 -5.61 7.89
C CYS A 22 5.73 -4.98 6.54
N ALA A 23 4.75 -4.90 5.65
CA ALA A 23 4.92 -4.24 4.36
C ALA A 23 5.28 -2.76 4.53
N TYR A 24 4.59 -2.08 5.43
CA TYR A 24 4.88 -0.68 5.74
C TYR A 24 6.30 -0.51 6.29
N GLN A 25 6.68 -1.33 7.26
CA GLN A 25 8.03 -1.27 7.84
C GLN A 25 9.10 -1.51 6.79
N PHE A 26 8.89 -2.51 5.92
CA PHE A 26 9.80 -2.78 4.82
C PHE A 26 9.93 -1.54 3.91
N ALA A 27 8.81 -0.96 3.51
CA ALA A 27 8.79 0.22 2.64
C ALA A 27 9.51 1.41 3.29
N GLN A 28 9.22 1.66 4.55
CA GLN A 28 9.79 2.80 5.27
C GLN A 28 11.32 2.67 5.40
N VAL A 29 11.82 1.50 5.75
CA VAL A 29 13.26 1.26 5.86
C VAL A 29 13.92 1.32 4.49
N LEU A 30 13.31 0.69 3.48
CA LEU A 30 13.85 0.70 2.13
C LEU A 30 14.04 2.12 1.61
N LEU A 31 13.00 2.94 1.75
CA LEU A 31 13.01 4.31 1.22
C LEU A 31 13.90 5.25 2.02
N SER A 32 13.99 5.07 3.33
CA SER A 32 14.75 5.98 4.19
C SER A 32 16.23 5.58 4.33
N GLN A 33 16.57 4.30 4.17
CA GLN A 33 17.91 3.79 4.45
C GLN A 33 18.69 3.31 3.24
N THR A 34 18.05 3.26 2.06
CA THR A 34 18.70 2.75 0.85
C THR A 34 18.42 3.68 -0.34
N PRO A 35 19.17 3.55 -1.47
CA PRO A 35 18.86 4.29 -2.69
C PRO A 35 17.73 3.65 -3.50
N HIS A 36 17.17 2.53 -3.06
CA HIS A 36 16.10 1.84 -3.78
C HIS A 36 14.79 2.63 -3.74
N THR A 37 13.93 2.36 -4.72
CA THR A 37 12.65 3.05 -4.88
C THR A 37 11.50 2.06 -4.89
N ILE A 38 10.30 2.56 -4.56
CA ILE A 38 9.06 1.79 -4.70
C ILE A 38 8.18 2.55 -5.69
N LYS A 39 7.84 1.90 -6.80
CA LYS A 39 6.94 2.50 -7.78
C LYS A 39 5.49 2.45 -7.31
N ASN A 40 5.07 1.30 -6.81
CA ASN A 40 3.67 1.04 -6.50
C ASN A 40 3.55 0.11 -5.29
N VAL A 41 2.65 0.46 -4.39
CA VAL A 41 2.17 -0.44 -3.34
C VAL A 41 0.73 -0.77 -3.71
N PHE A 42 0.47 -2.01 -4.08
CA PHE A 42 -0.82 -2.46 -4.56
C PHE A 42 -1.53 -3.26 -3.46
N PHE A 43 -2.67 -2.74 -3.03
CA PHE A 43 -3.47 -3.37 -1.98
C PHE A 43 -4.54 -4.24 -2.64
N TYR A 44 -4.51 -5.55 -2.37
CA TYR A 44 -5.37 -6.54 -2.99
C TYR A 44 -6.04 -7.39 -1.92
N ALA A 45 -7.13 -8.08 -2.27
CA ALA A 45 -7.90 -8.88 -1.34
C ALA A 45 -8.24 -8.05 -0.08
N ASP A 46 -8.05 -8.58 1.12
CA ASP A 46 -8.29 -7.83 2.36
C ASP A 46 -7.33 -6.65 2.55
N GLY A 47 -6.26 -6.60 1.78
CA GLY A 47 -5.35 -5.45 1.79
C GLY A 47 -6.03 -4.13 1.48
N VAL A 48 -7.16 -4.16 0.75
CA VAL A 48 -7.90 -2.93 0.40
C VAL A 48 -8.41 -2.18 1.63
N TYR A 49 -8.56 -2.85 2.77
CA TYR A 49 -8.95 -2.17 4.01
C TYR A 49 -7.93 -1.15 4.49
N ASN A 50 -6.68 -1.22 4.02
CA ASN A 50 -5.69 -0.18 4.29
C ASN A 50 -6.07 1.18 3.71
N GLY A 51 -6.96 1.20 2.73
CA GLY A 51 -7.41 2.42 2.08
C GLY A 51 -8.74 2.96 2.60
N ASN A 52 -9.31 2.40 3.67
CA ASN A 52 -10.61 2.82 4.19
C ASN A 52 -10.46 4.00 5.16
N SER A 53 -10.95 5.18 4.75
CA SER A 53 -10.84 6.41 5.56
C SER A 53 -11.67 6.36 6.84
N TYR A 54 -12.64 5.44 6.94
CA TYR A 54 -13.48 5.32 8.14
C TYR A 54 -12.81 4.49 9.23
N THR A 55 -11.64 3.91 8.96
CA THR A 55 -10.88 3.18 9.97
C THR A 55 -10.41 4.16 11.04
N ASP A 56 -10.72 3.86 12.29
CA ASP A 56 -10.46 4.74 13.43
C ASP A 56 -9.81 3.94 14.56
N PRO A 57 -8.48 3.80 14.53
CA PRO A 57 -7.78 3.07 15.58
C PRO A 57 -7.85 3.79 16.91
N ALA A 58 -7.71 3.04 18.00
CA ALA A 58 -7.63 3.61 19.33
C ALA A 58 -6.37 4.49 19.45
N ASN A 59 -6.37 5.41 20.41
CA ASN A 59 -5.29 6.40 20.55
C ASN A 59 -3.92 5.76 20.83
N ASP A 60 -3.91 4.57 21.41
CA ASP A 60 -2.66 3.84 21.73
C ASP A 60 -2.30 2.79 20.69
N GLU A 61 -3.06 2.68 19.60
CA GLU A 61 -2.75 1.80 18.48
C GLU A 61 -1.97 2.54 17.41
N PHE A 62 -1.11 1.81 16.69
CA PHE A 62 -0.43 2.36 15.54
C PHE A 62 -1.45 2.66 14.43
N ASP A 63 -1.46 3.89 13.93
CA ASP A 63 -2.34 4.29 12.83
C ASP A 63 -1.67 3.97 11.50
N LEU A 64 -1.91 2.76 10.99
CA LEU A 64 -1.26 2.28 9.79
C LEU A 64 -1.70 3.03 8.53
N ILE A 65 -2.97 3.44 8.46
CA ILE A 65 -3.46 4.16 7.28
C ILE A 65 -2.79 5.52 7.18
N SER A 66 -2.71 6.25 8.30
CA SER A 66 -1.98 7.52 8.34
C SER A 66 -0.51 7.34 8.02
N ALA A 67 0.08 6.22 8.45
CA ALA A 67 1.49 5.92 8.15
C ALA A 67 1.71 5.72 6.66
N TRP A 68 0.84 5.00 5.97
CA TRP A 68 0.90 4.88 4.51
C TRP A 68 0.77 6.23 3.82
N GLN A 69 -0.15 7.06 4.28
CA GLN A 69 -0.36 8.40 3.73
C GLN A 69 0.88 9.28 3.89
N GLU A 70 1.49 9.27 5.07
CA GLU A 70 2.75 10.01 5.29
C GLU A 70 3.88 9.51 4.40
N LEU A 71 3.96 8.22 4.20
CA LEU A 71 4.98 7.64 3.32
C LEU A 71 4.79 8.11 1.87
N ALA A 72 3.55 8.09 1.38
CA ALA A 72 3.23 8.55 0.03
C ALA A 72 3.42 10.06 -0.14
N LYS A 73 3.24 10.82 0.93
CA LYS A 73 3.49 12.26 0.93
C LYS A 73 4.99 12.57 0.87
N THR A 74 5.81 11.76 1.51
CA THR A 74 7.25 11.99 1.64
C THR A 74 8.04 11.47 0.46
N TYR A 75 7.62 10.35 -0.13
CA TYR A 75 8.35 9.67 -1.20
C TYR A 75 7.49 9.53 -2.47
N PRO A 76 8.11 9.50 -3.67
CA PRO A 76 7.38 9.41 -4.94
C PRO A 76 6.91 7.96 -5.22
N LEU A 77 6.02 7.44 -4.41
CA LEU A 77 5.39 6.14 -4.61
C LEU A 77 3.88 6.32 -4.75
N THR A 78 3.22 5.34 -5.35
CA THR A 78 1.77 5.35 -5.54
C THR A 78 1.15 4.26 -4.68
N LEU A 79 0.07 4.60 -3.96
CA LEU A 79 -0.73 3.62 -3.21
C LEU A 79 -1.97 3.31 -4.04
N THR A 80 -2.08 2.08 -4.55
CA THR A 80 -3.19 1.68 -5.39
C THR A 80 -4.01 0.57 -4.74
N VAL A 81 -5.31 0.60 -4.97
CA VAL A 81 -6.28 -0.32 -4.34
C VAL A 81 -7.07 -1.00 -5.45
N CYS A 82 -7.11 -2.32 -5.44
CA CYS A 82 -7.88 -3.08 -6.43
C CYS A 82 -9.37 -2.72 -6.33
N VAL A 83 -9.92 -2.14 -7.38
CA VAL A 83 -11.30 -1.64 -7.38
C VAL A 83 -12.31 -2.76 -7.14
N ALA A 84 -12.13 -3.92 -7.76
CA ALA A 84 -13.06 -5.05 -7.60
C ALA A 84 -13.02 -5.62 -6.17
N ALA A 85 -11.82 -5.80 -5.62
CA ALA A 85 -11.67 -6.28 -4.25
C ALA A 85 -12.22 -5.26 -3.24
N ALA A 86 -12.03 -3.98 -3.51
CA ALA A 86 -12.53 -2.89 -2.67
C ALA A 86 -14.07 -2.86 -2.68
N GLN A 87 -14.69 -2.99 -3.85
CA GLN A 87 -16.15 -3.01 -3.95
C GLN A 87 -16.78 -4.14 -3.15
N ARG A 88 -16.18 -5.33 -3.19
CA ARG A 88 -16.68 -6.48 -2.40
C ARG A 88 -16.66 -6.23 -0.90
N ARG A 89 -15.84 -5.29 -0.46
CA ARG A 89 -15.58 -5.02 0.97
C ARG A 89 -16.09 -3.67 1.43
N GLY A 90 -16.85 -2.98 0.57
CA GLY A 90 -17.42 -1.69 0.93
C GLY A 90 -16.44 -0.52 0.94
N VAL A 91 -15.26 -0.69 0.34
CA VAL A 91 -14.32 0.41 0.13
C VAL A 91 -14.59 0.98 -1.25
N ILE A 92 -15.13 2.18 -1.28
CA ILE A 92 -15.56 2.86 -2.50
C ILE A 92 -14.93 4.27 -2.54
N LYS A 93 -15.22 5.01 -3.59
CA LYS A 93 -14.66 6.36 -3.74
C LYS A 93 -14.96 7.25 -2.51
N ASN A 94 -16.15 7.13 -1.93
CA ASN A 94 -16.58 8.00 -0.82
C ASN A 94 -15.82 7.79 0.47
N ASN A 95 -15.32 6.57 0.71
CA ASN A 95 -14.54 6.25 1.91
C ASN A 95 -13.12 5.82 1.60
N LEU A 96 -12.64 6.14 0.44
CA LEU A 96 -11.23 5.94 0.09
C LEU A 96 -10.38 7.02 0.76
N ALA A 97 -9.37 6.60 1.48
CA ALA A 97 -8.47 7.53 2.17
C ALA A 97 -7.63 8.33 1.16
N ASP A 98 -7.27 9.54 1.53
CA ASP A 98 -6.40 10.37 0.69
C ASP A 98 -5.09 9.66 0.39
N TYR A 99 -4.51 9.93 -0.77
CA TYR A 99 -3.32 9.30 -1.32
C TYR A 99 -3.52 7.88 -1.86
N PHE A 100 -4.66 7.25 -1.60
CA PHE A 100 -4.99 5.95 -2.17
C PHE A 100 -5.79 6.15 -3.46
N HIS A 101 -5.56 5.29 -4.46
CA HIS A 101 -6.21 5.38 -5.76
C HIS A 101 -6.82 4.03 -6.13
N LEU A 102 -8.11 4.04 -6.50
CA LEU A 102 -8.76 2.83 -7.00
C LEU A 102 -8.26 2.54 -8.42
N THR A 103 -7.89 1.29 -8.68
CA THR A 103 -7.38 0.89 -10.00
C THR A 103 -7.65 -0.59 -10.27
N GLY A 104 -7.40 -1.02 -11.50
CA GLY A 104 -7.57 -2.41 -11.91
C GLY A 104 -6.26 -3.18 -11.86
N LEU A 105 -6.36 -4.50 -12.14
CA LEU A 105 -5.21 -5.40 -12.15
C LEU A 105 -4.21 -5.07 -13.26
N GLY A 106 -4.63 -4.36 -14.30
CA GLY A 106 -3.72 -3.90 -15.36
C GLY A 106 -2.61 -3.00 -14.83
N GLU A 107 -2.94 -2.16 -13.84
CA GLU A 107 -1.94 -1.31 -13.17
C GLU A 107 -0.91 -2.16 -12.43
N LEU A 108 -1.35 -3.22 -11.75
CA LEU A 108 -0.44 -4.15 -11.08
C LEU A 108 0.46 -4.86 -12.09
N SER A 109 -0.11 -5.35 -13.19
CA SER A 109 0.66 -6.02 -14.24
C SER A 109 1.74 -5.11 -14.82
N GLU A 110 1.38 -3.86 -15.07
CA GLU A 110 2.33 -2.85 -15.58
C GLU A 110 3.45 -2.59 -14.57
N SER A 111 3.11 -2.45 -13.30
CA SER A 111 4.11 -2.24 -12.25
C SER A 111 5.08 -3.41 -12.13
N ILE A 112 4.57 -4.64 -12.16
CA ILE A 112 5.41 -5.85 -12.11
C ILE A 112 6.35 -5.89 -13.30
N ALA A 113 5.85 -5.54 -14.48
CA ALA A 113 6.64 -5.59 -15.71
C ALA A 113 7.75 -4.54 -15.77
N THR A 114 7.58 -3.42 -15.05
CA THR A 114 8.48 -2.27 -15.16
C THR A 114 9.34 -2.04 -13.92
N THR A 115 9.22 -2.86 -12.89
CA THR A 115 10.07 -2.79 -11.70
C THR A 115 10.99 -3.99 -11.59
N ASP A 116 12.06 -3.86 -10.82
CA ASP A 116 13.08 -4.90 -10.69
C ASP A 116 12.65 -6.04 -9.78
N ARG A 117 11.86 -5.75 -8.76
CA ARG A 117 11.45 -6.73 -7.74
C ARG A 117 9.97 -6.55 -7.41
N THR A 118 9.30 -7.66 -7.17
CA THR A 118 7.92 -7.68 -6.65
C THR A 118 7.91 -8.50 -5.39
N ILE A 119 7.42 -7.94 -4.29
CA ILE A 119 7.34 -8.62 -3.00
C ILE A 119 5.90 -8.59 -2.52
N GLN A 120 5.39 -9.74 -2.12
CA GLN A 120 4.04 -9.88 -1.59
C GLN A 120 4.08 -10.07 -0.08
N PHE A 121 3.18 -9.36 0.57
CA PHE A 121 2.97 -9.44 2.02
C PHE A 121 1.57 -9.92 2.35
#